data_d847cc8836764222bcada1f09e7f0007
#
_entry.id   d847cc8836764222bcada1f09e7f0007
#
_cell.length_a   1.000
_cell.length_b   1.000
_cell.length_c   1.000
_cell.angle_alpha   90.00
_cell.angle_beta   90.00
_cell.angle_gamma   90.00
#
_symmetry.space_group_name_H-M   'P 1'
#
loop_
_entity.id
_entity.type
_entity.pdbx_description
1 polymer ?
#
loop_
_entity_poly.entity_id
_entity_poly.type
_entity_poly.pdbx_seq_one_letter_code
_entity_poly.pdbx_strand_id
1 'polypeptide(L)'
;MRATHWVNVVALTLMVGSGLRIFNAYPMFARKGETFCCWPWEGTEVPAWLTFGGWLAGARHWHFAAMWVLAVNGAIYLAFIWLHGEWRDLVPRRGDPRDAWEMVKFYLFVRKRHPHQGKHNALQKSVYFALPWLGVLAVLTGIAIWKPVQLAWLTNLMGGYVWARYWHFWAMLLLVALTVGHIFMVFTVDPYSIPSIITGKYRPELSPEARNARPLVHLLPPRHEPPAEA
;
A
#
# COMPACT_ATOMS: atom_id res chain seq x y z
N MET A 1 -5.53 -0.63 15.14
CA MET A 1 -5.41 -1.20 13.77
C MET A 1 -6.66 -0.98 12.90
N ARG A 2 -7.90 -1.37 13.30
CA ARG A 2 -9.10 -1.18 12.45
C ARG A 2 -9.37 0.28 12.10
N ALA A 3 -9.36 1.17 13.08
CA ALA A 3 -9.57 2.60 12.84
C ALA A 3 -8.53 3.18 11.87
N THR A 4 -7.25 2.84 12.07
CA THR A 4 -6.18 3.29 11.19
C THR A 4 -6.36 2.78 9.75
N HIS A 5 -6.84 1.54 9.57
CA HIS A 5 -7.14 0.99 8.26
C HIS A 5 -8.23 1.81 7.53
N TRP A 6 -9.37 2.07 8.18
CA TRP A 6 -10.47 2.81 7.55
C TRP A 6 -10.12 4.28 7.30
N VAL A 7 -9.34 4.89 8.20
CA VAL A 7 -8.78 6.23 7.96
C VAL A 7 -7.89 6.23 6.71
N ASN A 8 -7.04 5.21 6.52
CA ASN A 8 -6.22 5.08 5.32
C ASN A 8 -7.06 4.89 4.05
N VAL A 9 -8.14 4.11 4.09
CA VAL A 9 -9.04 3.92 2.94
C VAL A 9 -9.60 5.26 2.48
N VAL A 10 -10.14 6.06 3.40
CA VAL A 10 -10.70 7.38 3.08
C VAL A 10 -9.61 8.33 2.61
N ALA A 11 -8.52 8.46 3.36
CA ALA A 11 -7.44 9.39 3.05
C ALA A 11 -6.79 9.07 1.70
N LEU A 12 -6.50 7.79 1.42
CA LEU A 12 -5.90 7.38 0.15
C LEU A 12 -6.83 7.65 -1.04
N THR A 13 -8.12 7.37 -0.89
CA THR A 13 -9.12 7.66 -1.94
C THR A 13 -9.16 9.16 -2.26
N LEU A 14 -9.19 10.00 -1.23
CA LEU A 14 -9.16 11.46 -1.41
C LEU A 14 -7.83 11.93 -2.04
N MET A 15 -6.71 11.37 -1.60
CA MET A 15 -5.37 11.69 -2.15
C MET A 15 -5.25 11.34 -3.63
N VAL A 16 -5.69 10.14 -4.01
CA VAL A 16 -5.65 9.68 -5.40
C VAL A 16 -6.55 10.55 -6.27
N GLY A 17 -7.82 10.70 -5.92
CA GLY A 17 -8.77 11.47 -6.73
C GLY A 17 -8.40 12.95 -6.86
N SER A 18 -7.98 13.59 -5.76
CA SER A 18 -7.52 14.97 -5.79
C SER A 18 -6.18 15.14 -6.53
N GLY A 19 -5.26 14.20 -6.37
CA GLY A 19 -3.99 14.18 -7.09
C GLY A 19 -4.18 14.07 -8.61
N LEU A 20 -5.07 13.19 -9.06
CA LEU A 20 -5.44 13.05 -10.48
C LEU A 20 -6.10 14.34 -11.02
N ARG A 21 -6.91 15.02 -10.21
CA ARG A 21 -7.46 16.34 -10.61
C ARG A 21 -6.39 17.41 -10.73
N ILE A 22 -5.41 17.42 -9.84
CA ILE A 22 -4.24 18.31 -9.93
C ILE A 22 -3.42 18.00 -11.17
N PHE A 23 -3.20 16.70 -11.47
CA PHE A 23 -2.49 16.27 -12.67
C PHE A 23 -3.19 16.76 -13.95
N ASN A 24 -4.52 16.67 -14.04
CA ASN A 24 -5.31 17.14 -15.19
C ASN A 24 -5.19 18.64 -15.48
N ALA A 25 -4.77 19.45 -14.50
CA ALA A 25 -4.49 20.87 -14.76
C ALA A 25 -3.26 21.09 -15.66
N TYR A 26 -2.35 20.12 -15.68
CA TYR A 26 -1.17 20.07 -16.56
C TYR A 26 -0.75 18.61 -16.76
N PRO A 27 -1.45 17.87 -17.67
CA PRO A 27 -1.30 16.42 -17.81
C PRO A 27 -0.06 16.01 -18.62
N MET A 28 1.08 16.57 -18.28
CA MET A 28 2.38 16.29 -18.88
C MET A 28 3.48 16.51 -17.85
N PHE A 29 4.61 15.83 -18.03
CA PHE A 29 5.77 16.00 -17.13
C PHE A 29 6.78 17.01 -17.69
N ALA A 30 6.98 17.05 -19.00
CA ALA A 30 7.86 17.99 -19.65
C ALA A 30 7.42 19.46 -19.47
N ARG A 31 8.30 20.38 -19.76
CA ARG A 31 7.95 21.80 -19.89
C ARG A 31 7.14 22.01 -21.17
N LYS A 32 6.38 23.09 -21.23
CA LYS A 32 5.60 23.42 -22.42
C LYS A 32 6.52 23.51 -23.66
N GLY A 33 6.20 22.71 -24.67
CA GLY A 33 6.99 22.63 -25.92
C GLY A 33 8.12 21.60 -25.92
N GLU A 34 8.31 20.88 -24.81
CA GLU A 34 9.28 19.79 -24.71
C GLU A 34 8.53 18.46 -24.57
N THR A 35 9.17 17.35 -24.94
CA THR A 35 8.68 15.98 -24.72
C THR A 35 9.41 15.34 -23.56
N PHE A 36 8.72 14.53 -22.76
CA PHE A 36 9.32 13.76 -21.68
C PHE A 36 9.62 12.33 -22.14
N CYS A 37 10.86 11.91 -22.04
CA CYS A 37 11.35 10.61 -22.56
C CYS A 37 10.54 9.39 -22.10
N CYS A 38 9.92 9.48 -20.92
CA CYS A 38 9.44 8.30 -20.20
C CYS A 38 7.92 8.33 -19.97
N TRP A 39 7.19 9.17 -20.71
CA TRP A 39 5.74 9.30 -20.63
C TRP A 39 5.13 9.55 -22.01
N PRO A 40 4.59 8.49 -22.67
CA PRO A 40 4.07 8.61 -24.04
C PRO A 40 2.65 9.22 -24.12
N TRP A 41 1.97 9.41 -22.97
CA TRP A 41 0.59 9.91 -22.90
C TRP A 41 0.53 11.39 -22.50
N GLU A 42 1.47 12.21 -22.96
CA GLU A 42 1.46 13.65 -22.68
C GLU A 42 0.19 14.32 -23.22
N GLY A 43 -0.39 15.20 -22.41
CA GLY A 43 -1.63 15.89 -22.75
C GLY A 43 -2.91 15.05 -22.55
N THR A 44 -2.80 13.77 -22.19
CA THR A 44 -3.97 12.92 -21.96
C THR A 44 -4.52 13.15 -20.55
N GLU A 45 -5.78 13.61 -20.48
CA GLU A 45 -6.47 13.80 -19.20
C GLU A 45 -7.05 12.50 -18.66
N VAL A 46 -7.01 12.37 -17.34
CA VAL A 46 -7.69 11.29 -16.62
C VAL A 46 -9.20 11.57 -16.61
N PRO A 47 -10.06 10.55 -16.81
CA PRO A 47 -11.51 10.73 -16.80
C PRO A 47 -12.02 11.42 -15.51
N ALA A 48 -12.97 12.33 -15.67
CA ALA A 48 -13.47 13.18 -14.57
C ALA A 48 -14.02 12.38 -13.38
N TRP A 49 -14.60 11.21 -13.62
CA TRP A 49 -15.16 10.33 -12.57
C TRP A 49 -14.12 9.70 -11.66
N LEU A 50 -12.83 9.66 -12.07
CA LEU A 50 -11.70 9.25 -11.22
C LEU A 50 -11.14 10.41 -10.40
N THR A 51 -11.57 11.64 -10.66
CA THR A 51 -11.01 12.84 -10.04
C THR A 51 -11.92 13.36 -8.93
N PHE A 52 -11.31 14.05 -7.95
CA PHE A 52 -12.03 14.63 -6.81
C PHE A 52 -11.61 16.08 -6.55
N GLY A 53 -12.53 16.89 -6.01
CA GLY A 53 -12.25 18.26 -5.55
C GLY A 53 -12.71 19.36 -6.51
N GLY A 54 -13.43 19.01 -7.59
CA GLY A 54 -14.06 19.96 -8.54
C GLY A 54 -13.03 20.70 -9.39
N TRP A 55 -12.60 21.90 -8.98
CA TRP A 55 -11.56 22.69 -9.66
C TRP A 55 -10.18 22.53 -9.00
N LEU A 56 -9.13 23.06 -9.64
CA LEU A 56 -7.75 22.90 -9.20
C LEU A 56 -7.51 23.34 -7.75
N ALA A 57 -8.05 24.50 -7.34
CA ALA A 57 -7.86 24.98 -5.97
C ALA A 57 -8.56 24.07 -4.95
N GLY A 58 -9.78 23.62 -5.22
CA GLY A 58 -10.50 22.67 -4.40
C GLY A 58 -9.75 21.34 -4.28
N ALA A 59 -9.26 20.79 -5.39
CA ALA A 59 -8.47 19.57 -5.40
C ALA A 59 -7.20 19.73 -4.55
N ARG A 60 -6.50 20.85 -4.64
CA ARG A 60 -5.30 21.12 -3.81
C ARG A 60 -5.65 21.19 -2.32
N HIS A 61 -6.75 21.81 -1.92
CA HIS A 61 -7.17 21.84 -0.52
C HIS A 61 -7.43 20.42 0.02
N TRP A 62 -8.18 19.61 -0.72
CA TRP A 62 -8.45 18.23 -0.33
C TRP A 62 -7.18 17.39 -0.29
N HIS A 63 -6.28 17.57 -1.25
CA HIS A 63 -5.01 16.84 -1.30
C HIS A 63 -4.15 17.13 -0.07
N PHE A 64 -3.98 18.41 0.29
CA PHE A 64 -3.20 18.78 1.46
C PHE A 64 -3.87 18.38 2.78
N ALA A 65 -5.20 18.48 2.88
CA ALA A 65 -5.91 18.02 4.08
C ALA A 65 -5.74 16.50 4.28
N ALA A 66 -5.99 15.71 3.23
CA ALA A 66 -5.85 14.26 3.28
C ALA A 66 -4.39 13.82 3.48
N MET A 67 -3.41 14.57 2.95
CA MET A 67 -1.98 14.30 3.16
C MET A 67 -1.62 14.30 4.64
N TRP A 68 -2.08 15.30 5.41
CA TRP A 68 -1.81 15.36 6.86
C TRP A 68 -2.47 14.19 7.60
N VAL A 69 -3.70 13.85 7.25
CA VAL A 69 -4.40 12.69 7.83
C VAL A 69 -3.61 11.41 7.55
N LEU A 70 -3.20 11.19 6.30
CA LEU A 70 -2.45 10.01 5.90
C LEU A 70 -1.08 9.95 6.56
N ALA A 71 -0.35 11.08 6.64
CA ALA A 71 0.97 11.15 7.24
C ALA A 71 0.92 10.86 8.76
N VAL A 72 -0.01 11.49 9.48
CA VAL A 72 -0.18 11.27 10.93
C VAL A 72 -0.61 9.83 11.21
N ASN A 73 -1.59 9.31 10.46
CA ASN A 73 -2.06 7.94 10.63
C ASN A 73 -0.98 6.92 10.27
N GLY A 74 -0.20 7.19 9.23
CA GLY A 74 0.97 6.38 8.85
C GLY A 74 2.05 6.37 9.92
N ALA A 75 2.35 7.53 10.53
CA ALA A 75 3.31 7.63 11.62
C ALA A 75 2.84 6.84 12.86
N ILE A 76 1.56 6.92 13.23
CA ILE A 76 0.96 6.12 14.30
C ILE A 76 1.10 4.62 14.00
N TYR A 77 0.82 4.20 12.78
CA TYR A 77 0.93 2.81 12.36
C TYR A 77 2.38 2.30 12.42
N LEU A 78 3.34 3.07 11.90
CA LEU A 78 4.75 2.72 11.94
C LEU A 78 5.29 2.67 13.38
N ALA A 79 4.90 3.63 14.23
CA ALA A 79 5.24 3.61 15.64
C ALA A 79 4.70 2.36 16.34
N PHE A 80 3.46 1.96 16.04
CA PHE A 80 2.88 0.74 16.58
C PHE A 80 3.67 -0.51 16.18
N ILE A 81 3.97 -0.69 14.89
CA ILE A 81 4.75 -1.81 14.39
C ILE A 81 6.15 -1.87 15.03
N TRP A 82 6.77 -0.69 15.18
CA TRP A 82 8.11 -0.61 15.77
C TRP A 82 8.10 -0.95 17.25
N LEU A 83 7.19 -0.36 18.03
CA LEU A 83 7.10 -0.55 19.48
C LEU A 83 6.73 -1.98 19.87
N HIS A 84 5.90 -2.67 19.06
CA HIS A 84 5.49 -4.05 19.32
C HIS A 84 6.43 -5.09 18.69
N GLY A 85 7.49 -4.66 17.99
CA GLY A 85 8.46 -5.56 17.35
C GLY A 85 7.94 -6.34 16.15
N GLU A 86 6.74 -6.04 15.65
CA GLU A 86 6.13 -6.72 14.50
C GLU A 86 6.91 -6.52 13.19
N TRP A 87 7.72 -5.46 13.10
CA TRP A 87 8.59 -5.21 11.96
C TRP A 87 9.53 -6.38 11.64
N ARG A 88 9.92 -7.18 12.67
CA ARG A 88 10.82 -8.34 12.50
C ARG A 88 10.19 -9.44 11.64
N ASP A 89 8.87 -9.56 11.67
CA ASP A 89 8.13 -10.52 10.86
C ASP A 89 7.91 -10.03 9.42
N LEU A 90 8.07 -8.72 9.20
CA LEU A 90 7.85 -8.07 7.91
C LEU A 90 9.13 -7.97 7.06
N VAL A 91 10.32 -8.07 7.69
CA VAL A 91 11.59 -7.99 6.96
C VAL A 91 11.76 -9.23 6.07
N PRO A 92 11.97 -9.05 4.75
CA PRO A 92 12.17 -10.17 3.83
C PRO A 92 13.42 -10.99 4.16
N ARG A 93 13.31 -12.32 4.05
CA ARG A 93 14.41 -13.28 4.23
C ARG A 93 14.93 -13.77 2.88
N ARG A 94 16.12 -14.36 2.84
CA ARG A 94 16.76 -14.79 1.58
C ARG A 94 15.92 -15.75 0.72
N GLY A 95 15.02 -16.54 1.29
CA GLY A 95 14.11 -17.45 0.57
C GLY A 95 12.82 -16.79 0.06
N ASP A 96 12.44 -15.63 0.63
CA ASP A 96 11.16 -14.99 0.37
C ASP A 96 10.91 -14.63 -1.12
N PRO A 97 11.90 -14.22 -1.95
CA PRO A 97 11.63 -13.94 -3.36
C PRO A 97 11.11 -15.14 -4.15
N ARG A 98 11.66 -16.33 -3.89
CA ARG A 98 11.17 -17.58 -4.51
C ARG A 98 9.77 -17.93 -4.02
N ASP A 99 9.57 -17.82 -2.72
CA ASP A 99 8.29 -18.13 -2.09
C ASP A 99 7.20 -17.12 -2.49
N ALA A 100 7.56 -15.83 -2.67
CA ALA A 100 6.67 -14.82 -3.22
C ALA A 100 6.24 -15.15 -4.65
N TRP A 101 7.16 -15.62 -5.49
CA TRP A 101 6.84 -16.05 -6.85
C TRP A 101 5.88 -17.24 -6.89
N GLU A 102 6.06 -18.21 -5.98
CA GLU A 102 5.13 -19.32 -5.83
C GLU A 102 3.73 -18.85 -5.39
N MET A 103 3.65 -17.82 -4.55
CA MET A 103 2.37 -17.18 -4.17
C MET A 103 1.73 -16.46 -5.35
N VAL A 104 2.50 -15.74 -6.16
CA VAL A 104 1.99 -15.10 -7.39
C VAL A 104 1.35 -16.15 -8.31
N LYS A 105 2.02 -17.28 -8.54
CA LYS A 105 1.46 -18.38 -9.33
C LYS A 105 0.15 -18.92 -8.75
N PHE A 106 0.05 -19.00 -7.42
CA PHE A 106 -1.17 -19.42 -6.76
C PHE A 106 -2.31 -18.40 -6.98
N TYR A 107 -2.05 -17.10 -6.78
CA TYR A 107 -3.04 -16.06 -6.99
C TYR A 107 -3.46 -15.86 -8.46
N LEU A 108 -2.58 -16.21 -9.39
CA LEU A 108 -2.91 -16.27 -10.83
C LEU A 108 -3.58 -17.59 -11.25
N PHE A 109 -3.97 -18.44 -10.28
CA PHE A 109 -4.61 -19.73 -10.50
C PHE A 109 -3.77 -20.75 -11.32
N VAL A 110 -2.48 -20.49 -11.49
CA VAL A 110 -1.53 -21.41 -12.14
C VAL A 110 -1.20 -22.60 -11.22
N ARG A 111 -1.12 -22.33 -9.91
CA ARG A 111 -0.89 -23.35 -8.90
C ARG A 111 -2.16 -23.67 -8.14
N LYS A 112 -2.53 -24.95 -8.06
CA LYS A 112 -3.78 -25.38 -7.41
C LYS A 112 -3.73 -25.47 -5.88
N ARG A 113 -2.52 -25.60 -5.30
CA ARG A 113 -2.35 -25.74 -3.83
C ARG A 113 -1.65 -24.52 -3.27
N HIS A 114 -2.18 -24.01 -2.15
CA HIS A 114 -1.54 -22.92 -1.41
C HIS A 114 -0.17 -23.36 -0.89
N PRO A 115 0.92 -22.60 -1.16
CA PRO A 115 2.23 -22.89 -0.59
C PRO A 115 2.20 -22.75 0.94
N HIS A 116 2.78 -23.72 1.67
CA HIS A 116 2.91 -23.63 3.12
C HIS A 116 3.94 -22.55 3.47
N GLN A 117 3.50 -21.45 4.03
CA GLN A 117 4.33 -20.33 4.48
C GLN A 117 3.87 -19.90 5.88
N GLY A 118 4.70 -19.14 6.61
CA GLY A 118 4.42 -18.78 8.01
C GLY A 118 3.22 -17.81 8.18
N LYS A 119 3.18 -17.08 9.31
CA LYS A 119 2.11 -16.11 9.68
C LYS A 119 1.78 -15.12 8.56
N HIS A 120 2.80 -14.65 7.85
CA HIS A 120 2.66 -13.86 6.64
C HIS A 120 3.33 -14.61 5.50
N ASN A 121 2.64 -14.73 4.36
CA ASN A 121 3.28 -15.28 3.18
C ASN A 121 4.33 -14.31 2.62
N ALA A 122 5.27 -14.84 1.82
CA ALA A 122 6.40 -14.04 1.34
C ALA A 122 5.97 -12.87 0.46
N LEU A 123 4.87 -13.00 -0.29
CA LEU A 123 4.32 -11.90 -1.08
C LEU A 123 3.74 -10.79 -0.18
N GLN A 124 3.00 -11.16 0.86
CA GLN A 124 2.49 -10.20 1.86
C GLN A 124 3.63 -9.47 2.55
N LYS A 125 4.69 -10.16 2.97
CA LYS A 125 5.88 -9.52 3.56
C LYS A 125 6.51 -8.52 2.61
N SER A 126 6.68 -8.89 1.33
CA SER A 126 7.25 -7.99 0.31
C SER A 126 6.41 -6.72 0.14
N VAL A 127 5.09 -6.86 0.08
CA VAL A 127 4.16 -5.72 -0.01
C VAL A 127 4.22 -4.85 1.26
N TYR A 128 4.10 -5.47 2.44
CA TYR A 128 4.12 -4.74 3.72
C TYR A 128 5.46 -4.06 3.99
N PHE A 129 6.55 -4.62 3.50
CA PHE A 129 7.86 -3.99 3.54
C PHE A 129 7.97 -2.81 2.56
N ALA A 130 7.41 -2.95 1.33
CA ALA A 130 7.48 -1.91 0.31
C ALA A 130 6.58 -0.70 0.60
N LEU A 131 5.41 -0.91 1.22
CA LEU A 131 4.42 0.15 1.46
C LEU A 131 4.98 1.37 2.23
N PRO A 132 5.71 1.22 3.36
CA PRO A 132 6.32 2.35 4.06
C PRO A 132 7.28 3.14 3.17
N TRP A 133 8.08 2.46 2.36
CA TRP A 133 9.04 3.12 1.46
C TRP A 133 8.35 3.89 0.33
N LEU A 134 7.27 3.34 -0.22
CA LEU A 134 6.43 4.07 -1.18
C LEU A 134 5.76 5.27 -0.53
N GLY A 135 5.31 5.15 0.71
CA GLY A 135 4.77 6.26 1.49
C GLY A 135 5.81 7.36 1.71
N VAL A 136 7.02 7.00 2.12
CA VAL A 136 8.14 7.94 2.28
C VAL A 136 8.47 8.62 0.95
N LEU A 137 8.56 7.86 -0.15
CA LEU A 137 8.80 8.40 -1.49
C LEU A 137 7.71 9.39 -1.89
N ALA A 138 6.43 9.05 -1.68
CA ALA A 138 5.31 9.93 -1.99
C ALA A 138 5.35 11.23 -1.18
N VAL A 139 5.70 11.16 0.11
CA VAL A 139 5.85 12.35 0.98
C VAL A 139 7.02 13.21 0.52
N LEU A 140 8.19 12.64 0.33
CA LEU A 140 9.40 13.39 -0.05
C LEU A 140 9.23 14.07 -1.42
N THR A 141 8.72 13.34 -2.41
CA THR A 141 8.44 13.90 -3.74
C THR A 141 7.32 14.93 -3.69
N GLY A 142 6.28 14.71 -2.90
CA GLY A 142 5.19 15.68 -2.68
C GLY A 142 5.70 16.99 -2.08
N ILE A 143 6.57 16.93 -1.08
CA ILE A 143 7.21 18.11 -0.47
C ILE A 143 8.12 18.82 -1.47
N ALA A 144 8.91 18.07 -2.27
CA ALA A 144 9.75 18.64 -3.31
C ALA A 144 8.93 19.39 -4.38
N ILE A 145 7.75 18.90 -4.73
CA ILE A 145 6.81 19.57 -5.66
C ILE A 145 6.19 20.80 -5.01
N TRP A 146 5.84 20.72 -3.73
CA TRP A 146 5.14 21.79 -3.03
C TRP A 146 6.04 22.99 -2.74
N LYS A 147 7.31 22.76 -2.37
CA LYS A 147 8.28 23.79 -1.97
C LYS A 147 9.60 23.67 -2.75
N PRO A 148 9.55 23.73 -4.10
CA PRO A 148 10.74 23.40 -4.92
C PRO A 148 11.90 24.36 -4.74
N VAL A 149 11.64 25.63 -4.40
CA VAL A 149 12.69 26.65 -4.18
C VAL A 149 13.23 26.57 -2.77
N GLN A 150 12.34 26.52 -1.75
CA GLN A 150 12.72 26.45 -0.34
C GLN A 150 13.47 25.16 -0.01
N LEU A 151 13.13 24.07 -0.67
CA LEU A 151 13.75 22.75 -0.52
C LEU A 151 14.44 22.31 -1.82
N ALA A 152 15.20 23.24 -2.41
CA ALA A 152 15.90 23.00 -3.67
C ALA A 152 16.84 21.78 -3.59
N TRP A 153 17.46 21.54 -2.44
CA TRP A 153 18.31 20.37 -2.22
C TRP A 153 17.53 19.06 -2.40
N LEU A 154 16.28 18.97 -1.87
CA LEU A 154 15.43 17.79 -1.99
C LEU A 154 14.92 17.64 -3.43
N THR A 155 14.50 18.75 -4.05
CA THR A 155 14.06 18.76 -5.45
C THR A 155 15.16 18.28 -6.38
N ASN A 156 16.40 18.74 -6.17
CA ASN A 156 17.57 18.32 -6.95
C ASN A 156 17.95 16.85 -6.70
N LEU A 157 17.80 16.37 -5.44
CA LEU A 157 17.98 14.95 -5.11
C LEU A 157 17.00 14.04 -5.88
N MET A 158 15.77 14.51 -6.13
CA MET A 158 14.78 13.78 -6.94
C MET A 158 15.01 13.89 -8.45
N GLY A 159 16.06 14.57 -8.93
CA GLY A 159 16.35 14.83 -10.33
C GLY A 159 15.71 16.10 -10.89
N GLY A 160 15.29 17.02 -10.04
CA GLY A 160 14.61 18.26 -10.39
C GLY A 160 13.08 18.15 -10.31
N TYR A 161 12.40 19.28 -10.54
CA TYR A 161 10.95 19.40 -10.38
C TYR A 161 10.14 18.43 -11.28
N VAL A 162 10.58 18.24 -12.51
CA VAL A 162 9.93 17.36 -13.49
C VAL A 162 9.97 15.90 -13.01
N TRP A 163 11.14 15.46 -12.57
CA TRP A 163 11.35 14.10 -12.05
C TRP A 163 10.65 13.88 -10.71
N ALA A 164 10.63 14.89 -9.83
CA ALA A 164 9.87 14.81 -8.57
C ALA A 164 8.37 14.56 -8.84
N ARG A 165 7.77 15.27 -9.82
CA ARG A 165 6.37 15.02 -10.25
C ARG A 165 6.19 13.62 -10.81
N TYR A 166 7.12 13.14 -11.62
CA TYR A 166 7.10 11.80 -12.21
C TYR A 166 7.16 10.71 -11.14
N TRP A 167 8.10 10.80 -10.21
CA TRP A 167 8.20 9.84 -9.10
C TRP A 167 6.98 9.86 -8.19
N HIS A 168 6.44 11.04 -7.91
CA HIS A 168 5.22 11.17 -7.11
C HIS A 168 4.02 10.47 -7.77
N PHE A 169 3.87 10.66 -9.06
CA PHE A 169 2.81 10.02 -9.84
C PHE A 169 2.97 8.49 -9.87
N TRP A 170 4.19 7.99 -10.09
CA TRP A 170 4.45 6.55 -10.06
C TRP A 170 4.31 5.94 -8.66
N ALA A 171 4.69 6.64 -7.60
CA ALA A 171 4.44 6.19 -6.24
C ALA A 171 2.94 6.04 -5.99
N MET A 172 2.12 6.98 -6.44
CA MET A 172 0.66 6.89 -6.39
C MET A 172 0.14 5.70 -7.19
N LEU A 173 0.57 5.50 -8.43
CA LEU A 173 0.13 4.36 -9.26
C LEU A 173 0.48 3.01 -8.62
N LEU A 174 1.68 2.88 -8.05
CA LEU A 174 2.08 1.66 -7.34
C LEU A 174 1.23 1.43 -6.09
N LEU A 175 0.94 2.48 -5.31
CA LEU A 175 0.05 2.38 -4.15
C LEU A 175 -1.37 1.95 -4.57
N VAL A 176 -1.90 2.50 -5.67
CA VAL A 176 -3.20 2.09 -6.23
C VAL A 176 -3.16 0.64 -6.69
N ALA A 177 -2.13 0.22 -7.43
CA ALA A 177 -1.98 -1.15 -7.89
C ALA A 177 -1.93 -2.15 -6.73
N LEU A 178 -1.17 -1.84 -5.67
CA LEU A 178 -1.12 -2.66 -4.46
C LEU A 178 -2.47 -2.70 -3.73
N THR A 179 -3.19 -1.58 -3.69
CA THR A 179 -4.52 -1.51 -3.08
C THR A 179 -5.53 -2.36 -3.87
N VAL A 180 -5.52 -2.28 -5.19
CA VAL A 180 -6.38 -3.11 -6.06
C VAL A 180 -6.05 -4.60 -5.88
N GLY A 181 -4.76 -4.95 -5.86
CA GLY A 181 -4.31 -6.31 -5.57
C GLY A 181 -4.75 -6.78 -4.18
N HIS A 182 -4.65 -5.94 -3.17
CA HIS A 182 -5.13 -6.24 -1.82
C HIS A 182 -6.64 -6.50 -1.80
N ILE A 183 -7.44 -5.63 -2.42
CA ILE A 183 -8.90 -5.80 -2.51
C ILE A 183 -9.24 -7.10 -3.23
N PHE A 184 -8.58 -7.37 -4.37
CA PHE A 184 -8.77 -8.62 -5.11
C PHE A 184 -8.49 -9.83 -4.22
N MET A 185 -7.38 -9.85 -3.50
CA MET A 185 -7.01 -10.97 -2.62
C MET A 185 -8.00 -11.16 -1.48
N VAL A 186 -8.44 -10.08 -0.86
CA VAL A 186 -9.43 -10.12 0.24
C VAL A 186 -10.73 -10.76 -0.23
N PHE A 187 -11.23 -10.41 -1.42
CA PHE A 187 -12.50 -10.94 -1.91
C PHE A 187 -12.41 -12.33 -2.52
N THR A 188 -11.26 -12.71 -3.10
CA THR A 188 -11.13 -13.98 -3.84
C THR A 188 -10.44 -15.08 -3.04
N VAL A 189 -9.48 -14.72 -2.20
CA VAL A 189 -8.64 -15.70 -1.49
C VAL A 189 -9.05 -15.86 -0.04
N ASP A 190 -9.24 -14.75 0.70
CA ASP A 190 -9.61 -14.80 2.11
C ASP A 190 -10.79 -13.86 2.47
N PRO A 191 -12.00 -14.11 1.96
CA PRO A 191 -13.18 -13.32 2.29
C PRO A 191 -13.54 -13.39 3.80
N TYR A 192 -13.05 -14.39 4.51
CA TYR A 192 -13.26 -14.54 5.95
C TYR A 192 -12.49 -13.52 6.79
N SER A 193 -11.52 -12.80 6.21
CA SER A 193 -10.84 -11.68 6.85
C SER A 193 -11.70 -10.40 6.93
N ILE A 194 -12.71 -10.24 6.05
CA ILE A 194 -13.59 -9.05 6.01
C ILE A 194 -14.28 -8.80 7.35
N PRO A 195 -14.93 -9.80 8.02
CA PRO A 195 -15.51 -9.58 9.33
C PRO A 195 -14.51 -9.08 10.38
N SER A 196 -13.25 -9.47 10.29
CA SER A 196 -12.23 -9.07 11.25
C SER A 196 -11.93 -7.57 11.20
N ILE A 197 -11.90 -6.97 10.01
CA ILE A 197 -11.63 -5.54 9.84
C ILE A 197 -12.86 -4.67 10.15
N ILE A 198 -14.07 -5.25 10.11
CA ILE A 198 -15.31 -4.56 10.44
C ILE A 198 -15.64 -4.73 11.94
N THR A 199 -15.76 -5.98 12.41
CA THR A 199 -16.24 -6.31 13.77
C THR A 199 -15.12 -6.56 14.77
N GLY A 200 -13.90 -6.85 14.32
CA GLY A 200 -12.77 -7.27 15.14
C GLY A 200 -12.74 -8.77 15.47
N LYS A 201 -13.69 -9.54 14.95
CA LYS A 201 -13.76 -10.99 15.19
C LYS A 201 -13.20 -11.71 13.97
N TYR A 202 -12.13 -12.47 14.16
CA TYR A 202 -11.52 -13.31 13.14
C TYR A 202 -11.69 -14.78 13.51
N ARG A 203 -12.03 -15.60 12.51
CA ARG A 203 -12.17 -17.05 12.65
C ARG A 203 -11.08 -17.72 11.84
N PRO A 204 -9.91 -17.98 12.43
CA PRO A 204 -8.75 -18.50 11.71
C PRO A 204 -9.01 -19.88 11.08
N GLU A 205 -9.88 -20.67 11.68
CA GLU A 205 -10.26 -22.00 11.17
C GLU A 205 -10.94 -21.98 9.81
N LEU A 206 -11.51 -20.84 9.40
CA LEU A 206 -12.19 -20.67 8.12
C LEU A 206 -11.27 -20.14 7.02
N SER A 207 -10.17 -19.47 7.39
CA SER A 207 -9.25 -18.89 6.42
C SER A 207 -8.38 -19.96 5.75
N PRO A 208 -8.32 -20.00 4.40
CA PRO A 208 -7.40 -20.89 3.69
C PRO A 208 -5.93 -20.69 4.09
N GLU A 209 -5.52 -19.45 4.32
CA GLU A 209 -4.15 -19.13 4.76
C GLU A 209 -3.88 -19.65 6.16
N ALA A 210 -4.81 -19.45 7.10
CA ALA A 210 -4.67 -19.91 8.47
C ALA A 210 -4.68 -21.44 8.56
N ARG A 211 -5.47 -22.14 7.75
CA ARG A 211 -5.47 -23.62 7.68
C ARG A 211 -4.12 -24.19 7.22
N ASN A 212 -3.44 -23.45 6.37
CA ASN A 212 -2.15 -23.86 5.80
C ASN A 212 -0.94 -23.24 6.51
N ALA A 213 -1.17 -22.29 7.44
CA ALA A 213 -0.11 -21.80 8.31
C ALA A 213 0.39 -22.94 9.19
N ARG A 214 1.69 -23.10 9.29
CA ARG A 214 2.26 -23.99 10.31
C ARG A 214 1.80 -23.46 11.66
N PRO A 215 1.21 -24.29 12.54
CA PRO A 215 0.87 -23.85 13.88
C PRO A 215 2.13 -23.26 14.50
N LEU A 216 2.04 -22.02 14.97
CA LEU A 216 3.09 -21.40 15.78
C LEU A 216 3.05 -22.08 17.14
N VAL A 217 3.67 -23.27 17.22
CA VAL A 217 3.70 -24.15 18.38
C VAL A 217 4.18 -23.43 19.66
N HIS A 218 4.86 -22.29 19.50
CA HIS A 218 5.42 -21.52 20.61
C HIS A 218 4.51 -20.43 21.17
N LEU A 219 3.35 -20.15 20.54
CA LEU A 219 2.45 -19.08 20.95
C LEU A 219 1.05 -19.56 21.35
N LEU A 220 0.75 -20.83 21.18
CA LEU A 220 -0.48 -21.43 21.66
C LEU A 220 -0.20 -22.07 23.03
N PRO A 221 -1.05 -21.81 24.05
CA PRO A 221 -0.97 -22.58 25.28
C PRO A 221 -1.09 -24.07 24.94
N PRO A 222 -0.39 -24.97 25.67
CA PRO A 222 -0.47 -26.39 25.41
C PRO A 222 -1.94 -26.80 25.41
N ARG A 223 -2.39 -27.49 24.37
CA ARG A 223 -3.72 -28.10 24.36
C ARG A 223 -3.74 -29.07 25.54
N HIS A 224 -4.67 -28.86 26.46
CA HIS A 224 -5.02 -29.90 27.40
C HIS A 224 -5.57 -31.07 26.57
N GLU A 225 -4.74 -32.06 26.34
CA GLU A 225 -5.23 -33.36 25.86
C GLU A 225 -6.11 -33.90 26.99
N PRO A 226 -7.36 -34.29 26.70
CA PRO A 226 -8.16 -34.99 27.68
C PRO A 226 -7.41 -36.26 28.05
N PRO A 227 -7.46 -36.69 29.34
CA PRO A 227 -6.82 -37.94 29.76
C PRO A 227 -7.34 -39.06 28.88
N ALA A 228 -6.43 -39.87 28.34
CA ALA A 228 -6.79 -41.09 27.62
C ALA A 228 -7.66 -41.93 28.56
N GLU A 229 -8.92 -42.12 28.11
CA GLU A 229 -9.81 -43.05 28.82
C GLU A 229 -9.19 -44.45 28.81
N ALA A 230 -8.93 -44.95 30.02
CA ALA A 230 -8.44 -46.30 30.26
C ALA A 230 -9.56 -47.35 30.19
#